data_04741983b341dc80e95ca7e3b19a18fa
#
_entry.id   04741983b341dc80e95ca7e3b19a18fa
#
_cell.length_a   1.000
_cell.length_b   1.000
_cell.length_c   1.000
_cell.angle_alpha   90.00
_cell.angle_beta   90.00
_cell.angle_gamma   90.00
#
_symmetry.space_group_name_H-M   'P 1'
#
loop_
_entity.id
_entity.type
_entity.pdbx_description
1 polymer ?
#
loop_
_entity_poly.entity_id
_entity_poly.type
_entity_poly.pdbx_seq_one_letter_code
_entity_poly.pdbx_strand_id
1 'polypeptide(L)'
;MTNNISRRNFLVSSTALAAVAGCTTAKPNGTQPAQSAPEQAISAESGIRVRFLGSGAAGWKPEMAKNPHARRQSSVLLENKVLIDFTMCAFDMLPKNCRPEVLFQTHSHGDHYNPRAAVKSGVKRMYVQETWADAAREEVGKAAAALGMPAPEVIGLPFGRPVVECGMRFTGVPANHSTSRVTNGVLERTSVYLVEKGGSRLLYATDTGGLMGDAARMMGIDPHVKDDNFSRFAASGAYVRRPQALTAFIMEATDGDNDEDFRLFVHSSVQTVSRFVNMLAKNGRFTPPPGQHAYITPLAIKYRGWPAEKINKELPPMLRAAYDGLEMVLG
;
A
#
# COMPACT_ATOMS: atom_id res chain seq x y z
N MET A 1 -39.59 34.34 -9.84
CA MET A 1 -38.60 35.32 -9.31
C MET A 1 -37.22 34.72 -9.51
N THR A 2 -36.53 35.18 -10.53
CA THR A 2 -35.23 34.70 -10.98
C THR A 2 -34.17 35.60 -10.38
N ASN A 3 -33.28 35.04 -9.55
CA ASN A 3 -32.09 35.76 -9.05
C ASN A 3 -30.85 35.40 -9.87
N ASN A 4 -30.46 36.38 -10.69
CA ASN A 4 -29.15 36.38 -11.37
C ASN A 4 -28.02 36.73 -10.39
N ILE A 5 -27.03 35.88 -10.24
CA ILE A 5 -25.78 36.18 -9.53
C ILE A 5 -24.72 36.57 -10.56
N SER A 6 -24.32 37.84 -10.51
CA SER A 6 -23.31 38.47 -11.33
C SER A 6 -21.90 38.02 -10.96
N ARG A 7 -21.11 37.63 -11.98
CA ARG A 7 -19.67 37.39 -11.86
C ARG A 7 -18.91 38.71 -11.72
N ARG A 8 -18.22 38.93 -10.61
CA ARG A 8 -17.26 40.04 -10.46
C ARG A 8 -15.85 39.54 -10.78
N ASN A 9 -15.26 40.19 -11.77
CA ASN A 9 -13.85 40.08 -12.13
C ASN A 9 -12.97 40.71 -11.04
N PHE A 10 -11.96 39.97 -10.53
CA PHE A 10 -10.88 40.56 -9.75
C PHE A 10 -9.66 40.70 -10.66
N LEU A 11 -9.34 41.93 -11.01
CA LEU A 11 -8.06 42.36 -11.55
C LEU A 11 -7.18 42.75 -10.38
N VAL A 12 -6.03 42.08 -10.21
CA VAL A 12 -4.97 42.50 -9.28
C VAL A 12 -3.79 42.98 -10.11
N SER A 13 -3.53 44.28 -10.04
CA SER A 13 -2.30 44.91 -10.55
C SER A 13 -1.19 44.71 -9.53
N SER A 14 -0.08 44.17 -9.98
CA SER A 14 1.17 44.12 -9.19
C SER A 14 2.27 44.88 -9.91
N THR A 15 2.71 45.99 -9.31
CA THR A 15 3.99 46.63 -9.57
C THR A 15 4.72 46.76 -8.24
N ALA A 16 5.86 46.08 -8.07
CA ALA A 16 6.82 46.36 -7.05
C ALA A 16 8.23 46.12 -7.62
N LEU A 17 9.00 47.18 -7.70
CA LEU A 17 10.45 47.21 -8.00
C LEU A 17 11.22 46.57 -6.83
N ALA A 18 12.11 45.62 -7.14
CA ALA A 18 13.03 45.07 -6.16
C ALA A 18 14.42 45.69 -6.28
N ALA A 19 14.96 46.13 -5.17
CA ALA A 19 16.35 46.53 -5.01
C ALA A 19 17.24 45.29 -4.84
N VAL A 20 18.33 45.24 -5.61
CA VAL A 20 19.34 44.17 -5.57
C VAL A 20 20.34 44.48 -4.47
N ALA A 21 20.41 43.62 -3.46
CA ALA A 21 21.55 43.55 -2.54
C ALA A 21 22.32 42.27 -2.80
N GLY A 22 23.60 42.39 -3.17
CA GLY A 22 24.46 41.26 -3.47
C GLY A 22 24.79 40.44 -2.21
N CYS A 23 24.55 39.16 -2.30
CA CYS A 23 25.08 38.15 -1.38
C CYS A 23 25.98 37.19 -2.15
N THR A 24 27.21 37.08 -1.71
CA THR A 24 28.20 36.12 -2.21
C THR A 24 27.75 34.69 -1.98
N THR A 25 27.65 33.94 -3.06
CA THR A 25 27.26 32.53 -3.03
C THR A 25 28.42 31.64 -2.58
N ALA A 26 28.31 31.07 -1.39
CA ALA A 26 29.08 29.89 -1.03
C ALA A 26 28.55 28.69 -1.85
N LYS A 27 29.44 28.01 -2.61
CA LYS A 27 29.13 26.79 -3.34
C LYS A 27 28.70 25.71 -2.33
N PRO A 28 27.54 25.06 -2.49
CA PRO A 28 27.24 23.87 -1.73
C PRO A 28 28.16 22.73 -2.19
N ASN A 29 28.83 22.10 -1.21
CA ASN A 29 29.58 20.86 -1.45
C ASN A 29 28.65 19.83 -2.11
N GLY A 30 29.04 19.40 -3.31
CA GLY A 30 28.31 18.37 -4.04
C GLY A 30 28.33 17.05 -3.27
N THR A 31 27.20 16.71 -2.70
CA THR A 31 26.91 15.34 -2.30
C THR A 31 26.86 14.51 -3.58
N GLN A 32 27.85 13.65 -3.79
CA GLN A 32 27.80 12.66 -4.85
C GLN A 32 26.48 11.85 -4.70
N PRO A 33 25.71 11.62 -5.78
CA PRO A 33 24.58 10.73 -5.71
C PRO A 33 25.11 9.35 -5.30
N ALA A 34 24.49 8.77 -4.27
CA ALA A 34 24.77 7.43 -3.83
C ALA A 34 24.71 6.50 -5.06
N GLN A 35 25.77 5.73 -5.31
CA GLN A 35 25.80 4.72 -6.35
C GLN A 35 24.60 3.80 -6.15
N SER A 36 23.68 3.76 -7.10
CA SER A 36 22.57 2.84 -7.11
C SER A 36 23.12 1.42 -7.06
N ALA A 37 22.68 0.65 -6.08
CA ALA A 37 22.90 -0.80 -6.06
C ALA A 37 22.48 -1.39 -7.43
N PRO A 38 23.14 -2.45 -7.92
CA PRO A 38 22.82 -3.04 -9.23
C PRO A 38 21.32 -3.36 -9.27
N GLU A 39 20.64 -2.88 -10.29
CA GLU A 39 19.20 -3.07 -10.50
C GLU A 39 18.94 -4.59 -10.59
N GLN A 40 18.27 -5.12 -9.56
CA GLN A 40 17.92 -6.54 -9.55
C GLN A 40 16.93 -6.80 -10.68
N ALA A 41 17.19 -7.81 -11.49
CA ALA A 41 16.29 -8.18 -12.59
C ALA A 41 14.94 -8.68 -12.04
N ILE A 42 13.84 -8.27 -12.69
CA ILE A 42 12.51 -8.80 -12.40
C ILE A 42 12.46 -10.25 -12.91
N SER A 43 11.89 -11.17 -12.09
CA SER A 43 11.68 -12.56 -12.53
C SER A 43 10.78 -12.62 -13.76
N ALA A 44 11.14 -13.43 -14.74
CA ALA A 44 10.33 -13.69 -15.93
C ALA A 44 9.12 -14.62 -15.64
N GLU A 45 9.14 -15.36 -14.53
CA GLU A 45 8.04 -16.24 -14.13
C GLU A 45 6.80 -15.42 -13.79
N SER A 46 5.66 -15.79 -14.36
CA SER A 46 4.36 -15.20 -14.04
C SER A 46 3.80 -15.80 -12.75
N GLY A 47 2.88 -15.06 -12.13
CA GLY A 47 2.26 -15.41 -10.87
C GLY A 47 3.07 -14.98 -9.66
N ILE A 48 2.38 -14.43 -8.68
CA ILE A 48 2.93 -14.01 -7.39
C ILE A 48 2.37 -14.95 -6.32
N ARG A 49 3.25 -15.71 -5.67
CA ARG A 49 2.85 -16.52 -4.52
C ARG A 49 2.55 -15.60 -3.35
N VAL A 50 1.34 -15.69 -2.82
CA VAL A 50 0.85 -14.91 -1.68
C VAL A 50 0.45 -15.85 -0.57
N ARG A 51 0.94 -15.63 0.64
CA ARG A 51 0.47 -16.27 1.88
C ARG A 51 -0.04 -15.18 2.83
N PHE A 52 -1.29 -15.31 3.26
CA PHE A 52 -1.89 -14.43 4.26
C PHE A 52 -1.47 -14.89 5.66
N LEU A 53 -0.63 -14.10 6.33
CA LEU A 53 -0.20 -14.35 7.71
C LEU A 53 -1.21 -13.80 8.70
N GLY A 54 -1.97 -12.79 8.28
CA GLY A 54 -3.08 -12.21 8.99
C GLY A 54 -4.05 -11.55 8.02
N SER A 55 -5.34 -11.67 8.28
CA SER A 55 -6.41 -11.22 7.38
C SER A 55 -7.50 -10.41 8.09
N GLY A 56 -7.27 -9.98 9.32
CA GLY A 56 -8.20 -9.19 10.11
C GLY A 56 -7.73 -7.76 10.31
N ALA A 57 -8.66 -6.89 10.68
CA ALA A 57 -8.42 -5.53 11.12
C ALA A 57 -7.87 -5.48 12.57
N ALA A 58 -7.72 -4.27 13.10
CA ALA A 58 -7.29 -3.98 14.46
C ALA A 58 -8.00 -4.79 15.56
N GLY A 59 -7.40 -4.81 16.74
CA GLY A 59 -8.02 -5.39 17.93
C GLY A 59 -7.83 -6.91 18.09
N TRP A 60 -6.78 -7.48 17.50
CA TRP A 60 -6.35 -8.85 17.82
C TRP A 60 -5.95 -8.96 19.29
N LYS A 61 -6.34 -10.09 19.91
CA LYS A 61 -5.93 -10.47 21.27
C LYS A 61 -5.48 -11.92 21.30
N PRO A 62 -4.48 -12.30 22.12
CA PRO A 62 -3.92 -13.68 22.17
C PRO A 62 -4.96 -14.77 22.39
N GLU A 63 -5.98 -14.51 23.22
CA GLU A 63 -7.05 -15.49 23.50
C GLU A 63 -7.87 -15.85 22.27
N MET A 64 -7.90 -15.00 21.24
CA MET A 64 -8.58 -15.26 19.97
C MET A 64 -7.94 -16.39 19.18
N ALA A 65 -6.66 -16.69 19.42
CA ALA A 65 -5.96 -17.80 18.76
C ALA A 65 -6.61 -19.18 19.02
N LYS A 66 -7.46 -19.28 20.05
CA LYS A 66 -8.24 -20.51 20.34
C LYS A 66 -9.32 -20.79 19.28
N ASN A 67 -9.77 -19.77 18.56
CA ASN A 67 -10.72 -19.92 17.46
C ASN A 67 -9.95 -20.15 16.14
N PRO A 68 -10.11 -21.28 15.45
CA PRO A 68 -9.41 -21.58 14.20
C PRO A 68 -9.76 -20.62 13.06
N HIS A 69 -10.86 -19.88 13.18
CA HIS A 69 -11.30 -18.89 12.22
C HIS A 69 -10.96 -17.44 12.64
N ALA A 70 -10.25 -17.27 13.76
CA ALA A 70 -9.79 -15.96 14.17
C ALA A 70 -8.81 -15.39 13.13
N ARG A 71 -8.85 -14.06 12.96
CA ARG A 71 -8.05 -13.34 11.97
C ARG A 71 -7.08 -12.42 12.69
N ARG A 72 -5.79 -12.67 12.47
CA ARG A 72 -4.70 -11.80 12.95
C ARG A 72 -4.71 -10.50 12.19
N GLN A 73 -4.01 -9.50 12.71
CA GLN A 73 -3.80 -8.23 12.04
C GLN A 73 -3.20 -8.43 10.64
N SER A 74 -3.60 -7.60 9.69
CA SER A 74 -3.28 -7.75 8.27
C SER A 74 -1.77 -7.86 8.03
N SER A 75 -1.37 -8.92 7.34
CA SER A 75 0.01 -9.19 6.98
C SER A 75 0.07 -10.22 5.87
N VAL A 76 0.92 -10.02 4.88
CA VAL A 76 1.15 -11.00 3.80
C VAL A 76 2.63 -11.28 3.60
N LEU A 77 2.91 -12.49 3.15
CA LEU A 77 4.23 -12.94 2.72
C LEU A 77 4.18 -13.27 1.23
N LEU A 78 5.02 -12.59 0.45
CA LEU A 78 5.15 -12.80 -0.99
C LEU A 78 6.42 -13.61 -1.29
N GLU A 79 6.31 -14.63 -2.16
CA GLU A 79 7.42 -15.49 -2.60
C GLU A 79 8.27 -16.07 -1.46
N ASN A 80 7.72 -16.22 -0.27
CA ASN A 80 8.43 -16.58 0.96
C ASN A 80 9.63 -15.65 1.31
N LYS A 81 9.68 -14.44 0.74
CA LYS A 81 10.82 -13.52 0.85
C LYS A 81 10.46 -12.11 1.28
N VAL A 82 9.30 -11.63 0.89
CA VAL A 82 8.90 -10.25 1.14
C VAL A 82 7.65 -10.19 1.99
N LEU A 83 7.72 -9.46 3.08
CA LEU A 83 6.57 -9.13 3.92
C LEU A 83 5.95 -7.81 3.48
N ILE A 84 4.63 -7.70 3.52
CA ILE A 84 3.93 -6.43 3.52
C ILE A 84 3.10 -6.37 4.80
N ASP A 85 3.34 -5.35 5.61
CA ASP A 85 2.87 -5.18 6.98
C ASP A 85 3.21 -6.40 7.87
N PHE A 86 3.65 -6.14 9.09
CA PHE A 86 4.01 -7.25 9.95
C PHE A 86 3.98 -6.86 11.42
N THR A 87 3.21 -7.60 12.19
CA THR A 87 3.07 -7.40 13.63
C THR A 87 3.38 -8.67 14.41
N MET A 88 3.50 -8.54 15.73
CA MET A 88 3.83 -9.69 16.58
C MET A 88 2.79 -10.80 16.53
N CYS A 89 1.51 -10.49 16.26
CA CYS A 89 0.47 -11.52 16.21
C CYS A 89 0.52 -12.39 14.93
N ALA A 90 1.22 -11.94 13.89
CA ALA A 90 1.41 -12.71 12.66
C ALA A 90 2.69 -13.57 12.68
N PHE A 91 3.50 -13.44 13.74
CA PHE A 91 4.84 -14.07 13.79
C PHE A 91 4.78 -15.60 13.76
N ASP A 92 3.85 -16.21 14.45
CA ASP A 92 3.64 -17.66 14.51
C ASP A 92 3.08 -18.26 13.20
N MET A 93 2.61 -17.39 12.30
CA MET A 93 2.12 -17.79 10.97
C MET A 93 3.23 -17.85 9.91
N LEU A 94 4.42 -17.35 10.21
CA LEU A 94 5.57 -17.52 9.33
C LEU A 94 5.93 -19.00 9.21
N PRO A 95 6.15 -19.52 7.99
CA PRO A 95 6.65 -20.90 7.82
C PRO A 95 7.98 -21.08 8.56
N LYS A 96 8.15 -22.20 9.25
CA LYS A 96 9.31 -22.46 10.12
C LYS A 96 10.68 -22.23 9.44
N ASN A 97 10.79 -22.53 8.16
CA ASN A 97 12.01 -22.37 7.39
C ASN A 97 12.05 -21.09 6.55
N CYS A 98 11.02 -20.22 6.67
CA CYS A 98 10.99 -18.96 5.98
C CYS A 98 11.98 -17.98 6.60
N ARG A 99 12.69 -17.26 5.74
CA ARG A 99 13.58 -16.17 6.13
C ARG A 99 13.26 -14.99 5.22
N PRO A 100 12.31 -14.15 5.61
CA PRO A 100 11.99 -12.95 4.84
C PRO A 100 13.24 -12.07 4.72
N GLU A 101 13.41 -11.45 3.57
CA GLU A 101 14.56 -10.58 3.29
C GLU A 101 14.21 -9.11 3.39
N VAL A 102 12.94 -8.77 3.07
CA VAL A 102 12.46 -7.40 2.94
C VAL A 102 11.08 -7.26 3.57
N LEU A 103 10.82 -6.10 4.17
CA LEU A 103 9.51 -5.69 4.68
C LEU A 103 9.09 -4.37 4.02
N PHE A 104 7.92 -4.34 3.41
CA PHE A 104 7.23 -3.13 3.00
C PHE A 104 6.15 -2.78 4.01
N GLN A 105 6.11 -1.52 4.40
CA GLN A 105 5.16 -1.05 5.41
C GLN A 105 4.19 -0.05 4.79
N THR A 106 2.90 -0.27 4.94
CA THR A 106 1.87 0.61 4.37
C THR A 106 1.75 1.91 5.16
N HIS A 107 1.70 1.82 6.48
CA HIS A 107 1.58 2.96 7.39
C HIS A 107 1.95 2.56 8.84
N SER A 108 1.90 3.53 9.76
CA SER A 108 2.43 3.38 11.11
C SER A 108 1.41 2.97 12.19
N HIS A 109 0.18 2.63 11.84
CA HIS A 109 -0.78 2.13 12.84
C HIS A 109 -0.31 0.80 13.45
N GLY A 110 -0.58 0.61 14.74
CA GLY A 110 -0.05 -0.52 15.51
C GLY A 110 -0.58 -1.90 15.11
N ASP A 111 -1.62 -1.98 14.29
CA ASP A 111 -2.14 -3.21 13.71
C ASP A 111 -1.51 -3.56 12.34
N HIS A 112 -0.67 -2.69 11.80
CA HIS A 112 0.15 -2.91 10.62
C HIS A 112 1.63 -2.89 10.93
N TYR A 113 2.07 -1.97 11.79
CA TYR A 113 3.46 -1.71 12.09
C TYR A 113 3.83 -2.06 13.54
N ASN A 114 4.91 -2.84 13.69
CA ASN A 114 5.51 -3.10 14.98
C ASN A 114 7.04 -3.20 14.84
N PRO A 115 7.81 -2.24 15.40
CA PRO A 115 9.26 -2.22 15.24
C PRO A 115 9.96 -3.46 15.82
N ARG A 116 9.44 -4.05 16.91
CA ARG A 116 9.99 -5.31 17.46
C ARG A 116 9.74 -6.49 16.52
N ALA A 117 8.57 -6.54 15.87
CA ALA A 117 8.28 -7.58 14.88
C ALA A 117 9.20 -7.45 13.66
N ALA A 118 9.40 -6.23 13.15
CA ALA A 118 10.33 -5.97 12.06
C ALA A 118 11.74 -6.48 12.38
N VAL A 119 12.30 -6.16 13.54
CA VAL A 119 13.63 -6.66 13.98
C VAL A 119 13.63 -8.17 14.12
N LYS A 120 12.65 -8.76 14.80
CA LYS A 120 12.58 -10.21 15.04
C LYS A 120 12.37 -11.03 13.77
N SER A 121 11.75 -10.47 12.73
CA SER A 121 11.58 -11.15 11.44
C SER A 121 12.91 -11.44 10.75
N GLY A 122 13.96 -10.69 11.10
CA GLY A 122 15.29 -10.85 10.51
C GLY A 122 15.42 -10.29 9.10
N VAL A 123 14.48 -9.47 8.65
CA VAL A 123 14.56 -8.76 7.36
C VAL A 123 15.78 -7.85 7.34
N LYS A 124 16.40 -7.74 6.17
CA LYS A 124 17.58 -6.89 5.98
C LYS A 124 17.23 -5.46 5.66
N ARG A 125 16.11 -5.24 4.95
CA ARG A 125 15.61 -3.94 4.53
C ARG A 125 14.15 -3.79 4.87
N MET A 126 13.78 -2.56 5.23
CA MET A 126 12.41 -2.16 5.50
C MET A 126 12.09 -0.87 4.73
N TYR A 127 11.10 -0.93 3.87
CA TYR A 127 10.61 0.21 3.10
C TYR A 127 9.38 0.80 3.76
N VAL A 128 9.40 2.11 3.92
CA VAL A 128 8.29 2.91 4.44
C VAL A 128 8.08 4.12 3.55
N GLN A 129 6.92 4.77 3.60
CA GLN A 129 6.75 6.02 2.88
C GLN A 129 7.70 7.10 3.46
N GLU A 130 8.33 7.90 2.61
CA GLU A 130 9.43 8.81 2.98
C GLU A 130 9.10 9.80 4.10
N THR A 131 7.82 10.22 4.23
CA THR A 131 7.40 11.22 5.23
C THR A 131 7.59 10.78 6.68
N TRP A 132 7.72 9.49 6.95
CA TRP A 132 7.92 8.97 8.31
C TRP A 132 9.14 8.04 8.46
N ALA A 133 10.00 8.00 7.44
CA ALA A 133 11.19 7.13 7.44
C ALA A 133 12.14 7.41 8.62
N ASP A 134 12.30 8.67 9.01
CA ASP A 134 13.18 9.04 10.14
C ASP A 134 12.63 8.51 11.46
N ALA A 135 11.32 8.65 11.71
CA ALA A 135 10.67 8.09 12.90
C ALA A 135 10.79 6.55 12.92
N ALA A 136 10.55 5.89 11.78
CA ALA A 136 10.70 4.44 11.68
C ALA A 136 12.15 3.99 11.97
N ARG A 137 13.16 4.70 11.47
CA ARG A 137 14.58 4.43 11.75
C ARG A 137 14.88 4.48 13.24
N GLU A 138 14.41 5.52 13.90
CA GLU A 138 14.59 5.71 15.34
C GLU A 138 13.92 4.58 16.13
N GLU A 139 12.66 4.26 15.84
CA GLU A 139 11.87 3.25 16.56
C GLU A 139 12.44 1.84 16.36
N VAL A 140 12.81 1.49 15.13
CA VAL A 140 13.42 0.19 14.78
C VAL A 140 14.80 0.09 15.41
N GLY A 141 15.60 1.16 15.41
CA GLY A 141 16.89 1.21 16.08
C GLY A 141 16.78 0.98 17.60
N LYS A 142 15.83 1.63 18.26
CA LYS A 142 15.52 1.41 19.68
C LYS A 142 15.09 -0.05 19.95
N ALA A 143 14.22 -0.60 19.10
CA ALA A 143 13.77 -1.98 19.22
C ALA A 143 14.93 -2.99 19.04
N ALA A 144 15.81 -2.75 18.08
CA ALA A 144 16.99 -3.57 17.81
C ALA A 144 17.97 -3.57 19.01
N ALA A 145 18.26 -2.39 19.54
CA ALA A 145 19.10 -2.25 20.74
C ALA A 145 18.49 -2.99 21.95
N ALA A 146 17.19 -2.84 22.18
CA ALA A 146 16.49 -3.52 23.27
C ALA A 146 16.41 -5.04 23.12
N LEU A 147 16.54 -5.56 21.91
CA LEU A 147 16.53 -7.00 21.59
C LEU A 147 17.96 -7.59 21.47
N GLY A 148 18.99 -6.76 21.43
CA GLY A 148 20.35 -7.21 21.13
C GLY A 148 20.48 -7.80 19.72
N MET A 149 19.68 -7.33 18.76
CA MET A 149 19.61 -7.83 17.39
C MET A 149 20.02 -6.73 16.38
N PRO A 150 20.51 -7.08 15.18
CA PRO A 150 20.77 -6.09 14.15
C PRO A 150 19.45 -5.44 13.68
N ALA A 151 19.50 -4.12 13.48
CA ALA A 151 18.38 -3.39 12.88
C ALA A 151 18.36 -3.60 11.37
N PRO A 152 17.19 -3.76 10.73
CA PRO A 152 17.09 -3.64 9.28
C PRO A 152 17.43 -2.21 8.83
N GLU A 153 17.94 -2.09 7.61
CA GLU A 153 18.06 -0.79 6.94
C GLU A 153 16.67 -0.24 6.64
N VAL A 154 16.33 0.93 7.16
CA VAL A 154 15.04 1.59 6.90
C VAL A 154 15.18 2.60 5.78
N ILE A 155 14.43 2.42 4.71
CA ILE A 155 14.50 3.18 3.46
C ILE A 155 13.17 3.91 3.23
N GLY A 156 13.24 5.24 3.04
CA GLY A 156 12.08 6.05 2.64
C GLY A 156 11.79 5.86 1.15
N LEU A 157 10.56 5.48 0.82
CA LEU A 157 10.11 5.24 -0.55
C LEU A 157 9.15 6.35 -1.00
N PRO A 158 9.56 7.22 -1.95
CA PRO A 158 8.68 8.20 -2.56
C PRO A 158 7.58 7.53 -3.38
N PHE A 159 6.38 8.12 -3.41
CA PHE A 159 5.30 7.63 -4.25
C PHE A 159 5.67 7.59 -5.74
N GLY A 160 5.21 6.55 -6.41
CA GLY A 160 5.44 6.34 -7.83
C GLY A 160 6.85 5.88 -8.20
N ARG A 161 7.83 5.93 -7.28
CA ARG A 161 9.18 5.40 -7.53
C ARG A 161 9.20 3.89 -7.29
N PRO A 162 9.46 3.09 -8.32
CA PRO A 162 9.58 1.65 -8.16
C PRO A 162 10.93 1.26 -7.54
N VAL A 163 10.91 0.19 -6.76
CA VAL A 163 12.11 -0.55 -6.34
C VAL A 163 11.96 -2.02 -6.72
N VAL A 164 13.07 -2.69 -6.97
CA VAL A 164 13.06 -4.14 -7.27
C VAL A 164 13.67 -4.89 -6.11
N GLU A 165 12.91 -5.81 -5.54
CA GLU A 165 13.32 -6.66 -4.44
C GLU A 165 12.89 -8.10 -4.68
N CYS A 166 13.80 -9.04 -4.46
CA CYS A 166 13.53 -10.47 -4.58
C CYS A 166 12.88 -10.87 -5.92
N GLY A 167 13.24 -10.20 -7.03
CA GLY A 167 12.70 -10.46 -8.36
C GLY A 167 11.30 -9.87 -8.62
N MET A 168 10.79 -9.04 -7.73
CA MET A 168 9.51 -8.32 -7.86
C MET A 168 9.74 -6.81 -7.85
N ARG A 169 8.94 -6.08 -8.60
CA ARG A 169 8.92 -4.62 -8.59
C ARG A 169 7.81 -4.13 -7.69
N PHE A 170 8.14 -3.25 -6.75
CA PHE A 170 7.21 -2.61 -5.82
C PHE A 170 7.10 -1.13 -6.14
N THR A 171 5.89 -0.61 -6.24
CA THR A 171 5.61 0.81 -6.38
C THR A 171 4.62 1.21 -5.29
N GLY A 172 5.08 2.03 -4.34
CA GLY A 172 4.20 2.66 -3.35
C GLY A 172 3.38 3.77 -4.02
N VAL A 173 2.07 3.76 -3.82
CA VAL A 173 1.17 4.82 -4.29
C VAL A 173 0.30 5.31 -3.13
N PRO A 174 -0.21 6.56 -3.18
CA PRO A 174 -0.95 7.12 -2.05
C PRO A 174 -2.23 6.34 -1.76
N ALA A 175 -2.45 6.05 -0.47
CA ALA A 175 -3.71 5.54 0.05
C ALA A 175 -4.59 6.69 0.54
N ASN A 176 -5.91 6.49 0.52
CA ASN A 176 -6.88 7.37 1.15
C ASN A 176 -7.09 6.93 2.61
N HIS A 177 -6.07 7.16 3.41
CA HIS A 177 -6.05 6.83 4.84
C HIS A 177 -5.20 7.85 5.58
N SER A 178 -5.49 8.09 6.84
CA SER A 178 -4.78 9.08 7.65
C SER A 178 -4.27 8.48 8.95
N THR A 179 -3.09 8.90 9.35
CA THR A 179 -2.53 8.65 10.67
C THR A 179 -2.41 9.98 11.41
N SER A 180 -2.21 9.94 12.71
CA SER A 180 -1.92 11.14 13.51
C SER A 180 -0.42 11.41 13.65
N ARG A 181 0.43 10.60 13.00
CA ARG A 181 1.88 10.71 13.12
C ARG A 181 2.39 11.93 12.37
N VAL A 182 3.20 12.73 13.05
CA VAL A 182 3.94 13.85 12.47
C VAL A 182 5.43 13.62 12.71
N THR A 183 6.22 13.66 11.66
CA THR A 183 7.68 13.50 11.70
C THR A 183 8.32 14.75 11.11
N ASN A 184 9.16 15.44 11.86
CA ASN A 184 9.81 16.68 11.43
C ASN A 184 8.84 17.74 10.87
N GLY A 185 7.64 17.85 11.47
CA GLY A 185 6.58 18.77 11.02
C GLY A 185 5.79 18.32 9.81
N VAL A 186 6.05 17.13 9.28
CA VAL A 186 5.34 16.55 8.13
C VAL A 186 4.39 15.46 8.60
N LEU A 187 3.13 15.56 8.21
CA LEU A 187 2.14 14.51 8.46
C LEU A 187 2.48 13.27 7.63
N GLU A 188 2.42 12.10 8.28
CA GLU A 188 2.61 10.82 7.60
C GLU A 188 1.62 10.65 6.44
N ARG A 189 2.13 10.18 5.31
CA ARG A 189 1.34 9.73 4.17
C ARG A 189 1.37 8.21 4.11
N THR A 190 0.19 7.63 3.87
CA THR A 190 -0.01 6.18 3.85
C THR A 190 0.11 5.63 2.43
N SER A 191 0.54 4.39 2.30
CA SER A 191 0.81 3.73 1.03
C SER A 191 -0.08 2.50 0.82
N VAL A 192 -0.45 2.26 -0.42
CA VAL A 192 -0.78 0.94 -0.94
C VAL A 192 0.28 0.55 -1.97
N TYR A 193 0.39 -0.74 -2.32
CA TYR A 193 1.48 -1.21 -3.16
C TYR A 193 0.96 -1.87 -4.45
N LEU A 194 1.53 -1.43 -5.59
CA LEU A 194 1.51 -2.20 -6.82
C LEU A 194 2.74 -3.11 -6.83
N VAL A 195 2.52 -4.43 -6.95
CA VAL A 195 3.58 -5.44 -7.03
C VAL A 195 3.54 -6.08 -8.39
N GLU A 196 4.68 -6.17 -9.07
CA GLU A 196 4.79 -6.72 -10.43
C GLU A 196 5.87 -7.80 -10.49
N LYS A 197 5.54 -8.93 -11.12
CA LYS A 197 6.47 -10.06 -11.38
C LYS A 197 6.04 -10.77 -12.65
N GLY A 198 6.95 -10.90 -13.61
CA GLY A 198 6.64 -11.49 -14.91
C GLY A 198 5.48 -10.77 -15.58
N GLY A 199 4.43 -11.28 -15.96
CA GLY A 199 3.21 -10.61 -16.49
C GLY A 199 2.20 -10.22 -15.40
N SER A 200 2.45 -10.62 -14.15
CA SER A 200 1.50 -10.45 -13.05
C SER A 200 1.60 -9.07 -12.43
N ARG A 201 0.44 -8.48 -12.12
CA ARG A 201 0.29 -7.17 -11.51
C ARG A 201 -0.74 -7.22 -10.39
N LEU A 202 -0.25 -7.22 -9.16
CA LEU A 202 -1.06 -7.28 -7.94
C LEU A 202 -1.18 -5.87 -7.32
N LEU A 203 -2.40 -5.41 -7.09
CA LEU A 203 -2.67 -4.33 -6.15
C LEU A 203 -2.87 -4.92 -4.75
N TYR A 204 -2.06 -4.48 -3.79
CA TYR A 204 -2.24 -4.72 -2.36
C TYR A 204 -2.61 -3.40 -1.67
N ALA A 205 -3.87 -3.28 -1.26
CA ALA A 205 -4.46 -2.04 -0.77
C ALA A 205 -5.17 -2.27 0.58
N THR A 206 -4.39 -2.25 1.66
CA THR A 206 -4.92 -2.24 3.02
C THR A 206 -5.13 -0.81 3.49
N ASP A 207 -6.11 -0.61 4.33
CA ASP A 207 -6.48 0.65 4.96
C ASP A 207 -6.52 1.83 3.97
N THR A 208 -7.61 1.86 3.20
CA THR A 208 -7.86 2.95 2.24
C THR A 208 -9.35 3.10 1.96
N GLY A 209 -9.88 4.31 2.12
CA GLY A 209 -11.26 4.69 1.78
C GLY A 209 -11.48 4.80 0.27
N GLY A 210 -11.13 3.77 -0.49
CA GLY A 210 -11.15 3.75 -1.94
C GLY A 210 -9.79 4.07 -2.55
N LEU A 211 -9.75 4.10 -3.89
CA LEU A 211 -8.53 4.39 -4.65
C LEU A 211 -8.52 5.85 -5.10
N MET A 212 -7.46 6.56 -4.76
CA MET A 212 -7.25 7.94 -5.21
C MET A 212 -6.96 7.99 -6.72
N GLY A 213 -7.42 9.03 -7.40
CA GLY A 213 -7.21 9.22 -8.83
C GLY A 213 -5.73 9.23 -9.21
N ASP A 214 -4.88 9.87 -8.41
CA ASP A 214 -3.44 9.90 -8.65
C ASP A 214 -2.80 8.52 -8.49
N ALA A 215 -3.23 7.74 -7.49
CA ALA A 215 -2.79 6.36 -7.32
C ALA A 215 -3.19 5.49 -8.52
N ALA A 216 -4.43 5.63 -9.01
CA ALA A 216 -4.90 4.92 -10.20
C ALA A 216 -4.07 5.25 -11.45
N ARG A 217 -3.68 6.52 -11.63
CA ARG A 217 -2.78 6.95 -12.72
C ARG A 217 -1.38 6.40 -12.57
N MET A 218 -0.80 6.50 -11.38
CA MET A 218 0.53 5.95 -11.09
C MET A 218 0.60 4.45 -11.38
N MET A 219 -0.48 3.72 -11.14
CA MET A 219 -0.60 2.30 -11.44
C MET A 219 -0.97 1.98 -12.89
N GLY A 220 -1.40 2.97 -13.68
CA GLY A 220 -1.88 2.77 -15.05
C GLY A 220 -3.27 2.12 -15.14
N ILE A 221 -4.07 2.16 -14.08
CA ILE A 221 -5.42 1.59 -14.04
C ILE A 221 -6.54 2.63 -14.17
N ASP A 222 -6.22 3.92 -14.24
CA ASP A 222 -7.20 4.97 -14.51
C ASP A 222 -7.81 4.75 -15.91
N PRO A 223 -9.12 4.51 -16.05
CA PRO A 223 -9.74 4.25 -17.34
C PRO A 223 -9.74 5.46 -18.28
N HIS A 224 -9.51 6.67 -17.76
CA HIS A 224 -9.39 7.89 -18.56
C HIS A 224 -8.00 8.08 -19.18
N VAL A 225 -6.99 7.36 -18.70
CA VAL A 225 -5.65 7.38 -19.30
C VAL A 225 -5.61 6.37 -20.45
N LYS A 226 -5.52 6.87 -21.67
CA LYS A 226 -5.33 6.09 -22.91
C LYS A 226 -3.92 6.29 -23.44
N ASP A 227 -3.47 5.43 -24.35
CA ASP A 227 -2.12 5.52 -24.93
C ASP A 227 -1.85 6.87 -25.60
N ASP A 228 -2.84 7.44 -26.28
CA ASP A 228 -2.78 8.76 -26.90
C ASP A 228 -2.65 9.92 -25.91
N ASN A 229 -3.10 9.73 -24.68
CA ASN A 229 -3.02 10.72 -23.60
C ASN A 229 -1.75 10.58 -22.74
N PHE A 230 -1.03 9.48 -22.84
CA PHE A 230 0.08 9.17 -21.94
C PHE A 230 1.15 10.26 -21.93
N SER A 231 1.59 10.73 -23.12
CA SER A 231 2.62 11.77 -23.25
C SER A 231 2.21 13.08 -22.57
N ARG A 232 0.94 13.43 -22.61
CA ARG A 232 0.39 14.63 -21.97
C ARG A 232 0.50 14.55 -20.45
N PHE A 233 0.18 13.40 -19.86
CA PHE A 233 0.31 13.20 -18.40
C PHE A 233 1.79 13.12 -17.98
N ALA A 234 2.62 12.44 -18.73
CA ALA A 234 4.06 12.36 -18.47
C ALA A 234 4.74 13.73 -18.53
N ALA A 235 4.34 14.58 -19.49
CA ALA A 235 4.87 15.95 -19.63
C ALA A 235 4.51 16.86 -18.43
N SER A 236 3.47 16.54 -17.66
CA SER A 236 3.12 17.27 -16.43
C SER A 236 4.04 16.99 -15.26
N GLY A 237 5.03 16.09 -15.40
CA GLY A 237 5.88 15.62 -14.30
C GLY A 237 5.21 14.62 -13.36
N ALA A 238 3.96 14.24 -13.63
CA ALA A 238 3.28 13.20 -12.88
C ALA A 238 3.85 11.82 -13.24
N TYR A 239 4.05 10.99 -12.22
CA TYR A 239 4.45 9.59 -12.39
C TYR A 239 3.25 8.80 -12.92
N VAL A 240 3.07 8.76 -14.23
CA VAL A 240 1.93 8.09 -14.87
C VAL A 240 2.43 6.92 -15.68
N ARG A 241 1.93 5.74 -15.41
CA ARG A 241 2.18 4.56 -16.22
C ARG A 241 1.23 4.51 -17.41
N ARG A 242 1.70 3.91 -18.51
CA ARG A 242 0.82 3.53 -19.61
C ARG A 242 -0.30 2.62 -19.12
N PRO A 243 -1.48 2.66 -19.74
CA PRO A 243 -2.60 1.81 -19.37
C PRO A 243 -2.21 0.33 -19.34
N GLN A 244 -2.41 -0.30 -18.20
CA GLN A 244 -2.16 -1.72 -17.99
C GLN A 244 -3.17 -2.28 -16.99
N ALA A 245 -3.67 -3.49 -17.24
CA ALA A 245 -4.60 -4.13 -16.31
C ALA A 245 -3.87 -4.70 -15.09
N LEU A 246 -4.55 -4.71 -13.95
CA LEU A 246 -4.21 -5.58 -12.83
C LEU A 246 -4.62 -7.02 -13.17
N THR A 247 -3.83 -7.98 -12.77
CA THR A 247 -4.16 -9.41 -12.86
C THR A 247 -4.56 -9.98 -11.50
N ALA A 248 -4.20 -9.29 -10.41
CA ALA A 248 -4.55 -9.65 -9.05
C ALA A 248 -4.95 -8.41 -8.24
N PHE A 249 -5.86 -8.60 -7.28
CA PHE A 249 -6.42 -7.51 -6.49
C PHE A 249 -6.69 -7.97 -5.07
N ILE A 250 -6.06 -7.30 -4.10
CA ILE A 250 -6.28 -7.47 -2.66
C ILE A 250 -6.59 -6.09 -2.11
N MET A 251 -7.76 -5.94 -1.48
CA MET A 251 -8.16 -4.66 -0.89
C MET A 251 -8.92 -4.89 0.41
N GLU A 252 -8.85 -3.91 1.30
CA GLU A 252 -9.58 -3.93 2.56
C GLU A 252 -11.10 -3.86 2.40
N ALA A 253 -11.81 -4.37 3.41
CA ALA A 253 -13.23 -4.12 3.62
C ALA A 253 -13.52 -4.01 5.13
N THR A 254 -12.79 -3.11 5.79
CA THR A 254 -12.82 -2.92 7.25
C THR A 254 -14.16 -2.40 7.74
N ASP A 255 -14.90 -1.63 6.91
CA ASP A 255 -16.25 -1.16 7.21
C ASP A 255 -17.34 -2.21 6.97
N GLY A 256 -16.99 -3.35 6.39
CA GLY A 256 -17.95 -4.43 6.11
C GLY A 256 -19.00 -3.99 5.11
N ASP A 257 -20.27 -4.04 5.50
CA ASP A 257 -21.44 -3.61 4.70
C ASP A 257 -21.95 -2.22 5.09
N ASN A 258 -21.22 -1.47 5.93
CA ASN A 258 -21.61 -0.12 6.30
C ASN A 258 -21.11 0.91 5.29
N ASP A 259 -21.99 1.36 4.42
CA ASP A 259 -21.71 2.39 3.41
C ASP A 259 -21.99 3.84 3.88
N GLU A 260 -22.50 4.02 5.11
CA GLU A 260 -22.98 5.32 5.60
C GLU A 260 -22.06 5.92 6.67
N ASP A 261 -21.03 5.20 7.10
CA ASP A 261 -20.10 5.65 8.14
C ASP A 261 -19.06 6.65 7.55
N PHE A 262 -18.71 7.66 8.33
CA PHE A 262 -17.62 8.61 7.99
C PHE A 262 -16.27 7.90 7.75
N ARG A 263 -16.07 6.69 8.25
CA ARG A 263 -14.88 5.87 8.02
C ARG A 263 -14.65 5.55 6.55
N LEU A 264 -15.66 5.67 5.69
CA LEU A 264 -15.49 5.56 4.23
C LEU A 264 -14.48 6.56 3.64
N PHE A 265 -14.15 7.62 4.36
CA PHE A 265 -13.04 8.49 4.00
C PHE A 265 -11.65 7.86 4.22
N VAL A 266 -11.55 6.84 5.07
CA VAL A 266 -10.29 6.22 5.48
C VAL A 266 -10.29 4.70 5.36
N HIS A 267 -11.46 4.08 5.20
CA HIS A 267 -11.68 2.65 5.02
C HIS A 267 -12.70 2.37 3.92
N SER A 268 -12.72 1.15 3.45
CA SER A 268 -13.66 0.68 2.41
C SER A 268 -14.68 -0.30 2.97
N SER A 269 -15.90 -0.26 2.40
CA SER A 269 -16.91 -1.29 2.57
C SER A 269 -16.79 -2.38 1.50
N VAL A 270 -17.46 -3.51 1.69
CA VAL A 270 -17.60 -4.58 0.68
C VAL A 270 -18.20 -4.02 -0.62
N GLN A 271 -19.19 -3.13 -0.52
CA GLN A 271 -19.83 -2.48 -1.66
C GLN A 271 -18.87 -1.57 -2.42
N THR A 272 -18.07 -0.78 -1.70
CA THR A 272 -17.02 0.07 -2.30
C THR A 272 -16.03 -0.76 -3.09
N VAL A 273 -15.49 -1.83 -2.49
CA VAL A 273 -14.55 -2.74 -3.17
C VAL A 273 -15.20 -3.40 -4.39
N SER A 274 -16.45 -3.88 -4.26
CA SER A 274 -17.20 -4.48 -5.37
C SER A 274 -17.38 -3.52 -6.54
N ARG A 275 -17.71 -2.24 -6.25
CA ARG A 275 -17.83 -1.19 -7.28
C ARG A 275 -16.51 -0.96 -8.01
N PHE A 276 -15.38 -0.89 -7.28
CA PHE A 276 -14.05 -0.75 -7.88
C PHE A 276 -13.70 -1.93 -8.77
N VAL A 277 -13.82 -3.15 -8.27
CA VAL A 277 -13.50 -4.37 -9.02
C VAL A 277 -14.34 -4.45 -10.31
N ASN A 278 -15.64 -4.24 -10.21
CA ASN A 278 -16.55 -4.28 -11.37
C ASN A 278 -16.23 -3.17 -12.38
N MET A 279 -15.96 -1.96 -11.91
CA MET A 279 -15.59 -0.82 -12.77
C MET A 279 -14.28 -1.09 -13.49
N LEU A 280 -13.25 -1.57 -12.79
CA LEU A 280 -11.95 -1.89 -13.37
C LEU A 280 -12.07 -3.04 -14.38
N ALA A 281 -12.83 -4.10 -14.07
CA ALA A 281 -13.08 -5.21 -14.98
C ALA A 281 -13.81 -4.76 -16.26
N LYS A 282 -14.89 -3.97 -16.11
CA LYS A 282 -15.66 -3.42 -17.24
C LYS A 282 -14.81 -2.55 -18.19
N ASN A 283 -13.80 -1.88 -17.66
CA ASN A 283 -12.92 -1.00 -18.43
C ASN A 283 -11.59 -1.69 -18.84
N GLY A 284 -11.47 -3.01 -18.68
CA GLY A 284 -10.26 -3.75 -19.04
C GLY A 284 -9.04 -3.37 -18.18
N ARG A 285 -9.27 -2.90 -16.95
CA ARG A 285 -8.21 -2.54 -15.99
C ARG A 285 -8.04 -3.57 -14.87
N PHE A 286 -8.88 -4.60 -14.83
CA PHE A 286 -8.71 -5.78 -14.01
C PHE A 286 -9.05 -7.02 -14.85
N THR A 287 -8.06 -7.85 -15.09
CA THR A 287 -8.16 -9.06 -15.94
C THR A 287 -7.49 -10.23 -15.23
N PRO A 288 -8.14 -10.77 -14.17
CA PRO A 288 -7.59 -11.91 -13.46
C PRO A 288 -7.57 -13.15 -14.36
N PRO A 289 -6.64 -14.07 -14.16
CA PRO A 289 -6.70 -15.40 -14.80
C PRO A 289 -8.03 -16.11 -14.51
N PRO A 290 -8.48 -17.01 -15.39
CA PRO A 290 -9.71 -17.76 -15.20
C PRO A 290 -9.76 -18.45 -13.83
N GLY A 291 -10.88 -18.29 -13.12
CA GLY A 291 -11.09 -18.88 -11.79
C GLY A 291 -10.47 -18.09 -10.62
N GLN A 292 -9.71 -17.04 -10.89
CA GLN A 292 -9.23 -16.14 -9.84
C GLN A 292 -10.23 -15.01 -9.53
N HIS A 293 -10.16 -14.52 -8.30
CA HIS A 293 -11.05 -13.50 -7.75
C HIS A 293 -10.23 -12.33 -7.18
N ALA A 294 -10.88 -11.21 -6.90
CA ALA A 294 -10.36 -10.21 -6.02
C ALA A 294 -10.50 -10.69 -4.55
N TYR A 295 -9.49 -10.46 -3.72
CA TYR A 295 -9.51 -10.85 -2.32
C TYR A 295 -9.70 -9.64 -1.42
N ILE A 296 -10.46 -9.81 -0.34
CA ILE A 296 -10.67 -8.77 0.66
C ILE A 296 -9.93 -9.11 1.96
N THR A 297 -9.09 -8.16 2.41
CA THR A 297 -8.32 -8.18 3.66
C THR A 297 -7.72 -6.79 3.93
N PRO A 298 -7.73 -6.25 5.16
CA PRO A 298 -8.44 -6.76 6.34
C PRO A 298 -9.97 -6.75 6.18
N LEU A 299 -10.58 -7.65 6.92
CA LEU A 299 -12.04 -7.77 6.99
C LEU A 299 -12.58 -7.12 8.27
N ALA A 300 -13.79 -6.58 8.16
CA ALA A 300 -14.52 -5.98 9.25
C ALA A 300 -14.57 -6.87 10.52
N ILE A 301 -14.59 -6.21 11.68
CA ILE A 301 -14.62 -6.86 12.99
C ILE A 301 -15.80 -7.83 13.12
N LYS A 302 -16.95 -7.54 12.48
CA LYS A 302 -18.13 -8.42 12.49
C LYS A 302 -17.86 -9.82 11.91
N TYR A 303 -16.91 -9.95 10.98
CA TYR A 303 -16.52 -11.22 10.38
C TYR A 303 -15.44 -11.96 11.18
N ARG A 304 -14.98 -11.38 12.28
CA ARG A 304 -13.96 -12.00 13.13
C ARG A 304 -14.48 -13.31 13.69
N GLY A 305 -13.74 -14.38 13.43
CA GLY A 305 -14.11 -15.71 13.89
C GLY A 305 -15.13 -16.44 13.01
N TRP A 306 -15.51 -15.89 11.86
CA TRP A 306 -16.33 -16.61 10.88
C TRP A 306 -15.46 -17.39 9.90
N PRO A 307 -15.87 -18.64 9.55
CA PRO A 307 -15.25 -19.37 8.44
C PRO A 307 -15.31 -18.59 7.15
N ALA A 308 -14.26 -18.67 6.33
CA ALA A 308 -14.20 -17.96 5.05
C ALA A 308 -15.34 -18.36 4.10
N GLU A 309 -15.75 -19.64 4.13
CA GLU A 309 -16.85 -20.18 3.33
C GLU A 309 -18.20 -19.52 3.67
N LYS A 310 -18.40 -19.21 4.96
CA LYS A 310 -19.62 -18.50 5.41
C LYS A 310 -19.59 -17.06 4.87
N ILE A 311 -18.45 -16.36 4.99
CA ILE A 311 -18.30 -14.99 4.50
C ILE A 311 -18.50 -14.96 2.98
N ASN A 312 -17.88 -15.89 2.26
CA ASN A 312 -17.94 -15.95 0.79
C ASN A 312 -19.37 -16.16 0.23
N LYS A 313 -20.31 -16.67 1.05
CA LYS A 313 -21.73 -16.76 0.65
C LYS A 313 -22.44 -15.40 0.65
N GLU A 314 -21.93 -14.47 1.44
CA GLU A 314 -22.48 -13.11 1.57
C GLU A 314 -21.80 -12.12 0.62
N LEU A 315 -20.63 -12.48 0.06
CA LEU A 315 -19.86 -11.62 -0.81
C LEU A 315 -20.34 -11.65 -2.27
N PRO A 316 -20.22 -10.51 -2.99
CA PRO A 316 -20.39 -10.50 -4.44
C PRO A 316 -19.51 -11.55 -5.14
N PRO A 317 -19.96 -12.15 -6.27
CA PRO A 317 -19.26 -13.29 -6.90
C PRO A 317 -17.79 -13.05 -7.25
N MET A 318 -17.40 -11.80 -7.54
CA MET A 318 -16.01 -11.45 -7.88
C MET A 318 -15.09 -11.33 -6.65
N LEU A 319 -15.63 -11.34 -5.43
CA LEU A 319 -14.88 -11.16 -4.21
C LEU A 319 -14.75 -12.45 -3.42
N ARG A 320 -13.63 -12.63 -2.74
CA ARG A 320 -13.40 -13.71 -1.77
C ARG A 320 -12.75 -13.17 -0.52
N ALA A 321 -13.13 -13.69 0.62
CA ALA A 321 -12.49 -13.38 1.90
C ALA A 321 -11.16 -14.11 2.00
N ALA A 322 -10.09 -13.37 2.29
CA ALA A 322 -8.85 -13.98 2.74
C ALA A 322 -9.01 -14.55 4.17
N TYR A 323 -8.16 -15.49 4.55
CA TYR A 323 -8.08 -16.02 5.91
C TYR A 323 -6.63 -16.36 6.26
N ASP A 324 -6.33 -16.41 7.55
CA ASP A 324 -4.98 -16.70 8.03
C ASP A 324 -4.52 -18.07 7.57
N GLY A 325 -3.34 -18.13 6.95
CA GLY A 325 -2.77 -19.35 6.38
C GLY A 325 -3.16 -19.65 4.93
N LEU A 326 -4.10 -18.90 4.33
CA LEU A 326 -4.41 -19.04 2.92
C LEU A 326 -3.17 -18.76 2.08
N GLU A 327 -2.84 -19.72 1.19
CA GLU A 327 -1.74 -19.59 0.24
C GLU A 327 -2.21 -19.85 -1.18
N MET A 328 -1.75 -19.03 -2.12
CA MET A 328 -2.11 -19.14 -3.54
C MET A 328 -1.09 -18.45 -4.42
N VAL A 329 -1.18 -18.70 -5.73
CA VAL A 329 -0.47 -17.94 -6.75
C VAL A 329 -1.49 -17.04 -7.46
N LEU A 330 -1.25 -15.74 -7.45
CA LEU A 330 -2.10 -14.70 -8.04
C LEU A 330 -1.45 -14.08 -9.27
N GLY A 331 -2.26 -13.77 -10.29
CA GLY A 331 -1.83 -13.03 -11.49
C GLY A 331 -1.49 -13.87 -12.70
#